data_f02d59366fe5eba57f1e79bf17748eb9
#
_entry.id   f02d59366fe5eba57f1e79bf17748eb9
#
_cell.length_a   1.000
_cell.length_b   1.000
_cell.length_c   1.000
_cell.angle_alpha   90.00
_cell.angle_beta   90.00
_cell.angle_gamma   90.00
#
_symmetry.space_group_name_H-M   'P 1'
#
loop_
_entity.id
_entity.type
_entity.pdbx_description
1 polymer ?
#
loop_
_entity_poly.entity_id
_entity_poly.type
_entity_poly.pdbx_seq_one_letter_code
_entity_poly.pdbx_strand_id
1 'polypeptide(L)'
;WNGTAYAQTGTYNESLAAVRGGDGIVTLNLTVRPEPIYTSFNDSVEVEDTYRWNDQVYTEAGTYTQQFLAKNGADSIVTLKLSTYRLPKPYQVNRFTIGVRGGFASSMAKPATLPLGFDVMLDLQYAHYWAKDTDKIRLGLLTGLSIGYMNNVRNQAWDDKYTVATDNGEVEYHITADNIKETNHQLQLEVPLMFSLITHGGLFFNVGPRFILPAYTPYKQVITNGNIVATDLETGVVLQNNPVYGQLSAEQIKQKGQGEQQFDLTVTLGFELGYEFKLKSGNTIGLGGFFNYGLYNMYSNQPLGSAIDVSAPSANGSGIVNVESLTNAYTSKMGHLDAGIKVSYNFDFIK
;
A
#
# COMPACT_ATOMS: atom_id res chain seq x y z
N TRP A 1 -83.23 -24.41 -4.03
CA TRP A 1 -84.50 -23.87 -4.30
C TRP A 1 -85.55 -24.96 -4.13
N ASN A 2 -86.54 -24.74 -3.30
CA ASN A 2 -87.56 -25.74 -2.94
C ASN A 2 -87.02 -27.13 -2.52
N GLY A 3 -85.94 -27.18 -1.77
CA GLY A 3 -85.30 -28.38 -1.30
C GLY A 3 -84.42 -29.12 -2.32
N THR A 4 -84.37 -28.64 -3.56
CA THR A 4 -83.53 -29.17 -4.62
C THR A 4 -82.24 -28.29 -4.84
N ALA A 5 -81.04 -28.87 -4.89
CA ALA A 5 -79.79 -28.17 -5.18
C ALA A 5 -79.60 -28.19 -6.70
N TYR A 6 -79.29 -26.97 -7.25
CA TYR A 6 -78.99 -26.78 -8.68
C TYR A 6 -77.56 -26.33 -8.82
N ALA A 7 -76.75 -27.03 -9.62
CA ALA A 7 -75.35 -26.75 -9.81
C ALA A 7 -75.01 -26.22 -11.22
N GLN A 8 -75.89 -26.04 -12.09
CA GLN A 8 -75.74 -25.61 -13.46
C GLN A 8 -76.61 -24.37 -13.81
N THR A 9 -76.07 -23.51 -14.67
CA THR A 9 -76.86 -22.42 -15.23
C THR A 9 -78.02 -22.98 -16.06
N GLY A 10 -79.20 -22.47 -15.81
CA GLY A 10 -80.39 -22.93 -16.52
C GLY A 10 -81.64 -22.30 -16.03
N THR A 11 -82.74 -22.60 -16.71
CA THR A 11 -84.10 -22.18 -16.33
C THR A 11 -84.73 -23.45 -15.77
N TYR A 12 -85.16 -23.37 -14.53
CA TYR A 12 -85.81 -24.49 -13.81
C TYR A 12 -87.23 -24.09 -13.46
N ASN A 13 -88.16 -24.93 -13.84
CA ASN A 13 -89.57 -24.73 -13.61
C ASN A 13 -90.09 -25.72 -12.55
N GLU A 14 -90.90 -25.27 -11.62
CA GLU A 14 -91.54 -26.09 -10.61
C GLU A 14 -93.01 -25.76 -10.52
N SER A 15 -93.84 -26.79 -10.50
CA SER A 15 -95.26 -26.68 -10.37
C SER A 15 -95.66 -26.65 -8.88
N LEU A 16 -96.22 -25.60 -8.44
CA LEU A 16 -96.75 -25.45 -7.08
C LEU A 16 -98.30 -25.62 -7.11
N ALA A 17 -98.79 -26.52 -6.31
CA ALA A 17 -100.19 -26.73 -6.17
C ALA A 17 -100.89 -25.48 -5.51
N ALA A 18 -101.76 -24.78 -6.24
CA ALA A 18 -102.42 -23.63 -5.70
C ALA A 18 -103.61 -24.04 -4.83
N VAL A 19 -103.85 -23.30 -3.72
CA VAL A 19 -104.86 -23.61 -2.71
C VAL A 19 -106.29 -23.58 -3.24
N ARG A 20 -106.50 -23.13 -4.47
CA ARG A 20 -107.87 -23.01 -5.12
C ARG A 20 -107.92 -23.59 -6.54
N GLY A 21 -107.19 -24.65 -6.81
CA GLY A 21 -107.48 -25.48 -7.98
C GLY A 21 -106.89 -24.98 -9.31
N GLY A 22 -105.69 -24.56 -9.33
CA GLY A 22 -104.89 -24.29 -10.54
C GLY A 22 -103.40 -24.49 -10.21
N ASP A 23 -102.67 -25.09 -11.13
CA ASP A 23 -101.18 -25.24 -10.93
C ASP A 23 -100.51 -23.94 -11.27
N GLY A 24 -99.71 -23.41 -10.29
CA GLY A 24 -98.84 -22.30 -10.51
C GLY A 24 -97.44 -22.79 -10.94
N ILE A 25 -96.92 -22.26 -12.03
CA ILE A 25 -95.50 -22.57 -12.46
C ILE A 25 -94.64 -21.43 -11.95
N VAL A 26 -93.65 -21.76 -11.13
CA VAL A 26 -92.58 -20.84 -10.74
C VAL A 26 -91.34 -21.19 -11.48
N THR A 27 -90.68 -20.17 -12.09
CA THR A 27 -89.50 -20.31 -12.92
C THR A 27 -88.28 -19.72 -12.20
N LEU A 28 -87.26 -20.51 -11.95
CA LEU A 28 -85.97 -20.04 -11.50
C LEU A 28 -85.01 -19.92 -12.70
N ASN A 29 -84.52 -18.72 -12.95
CA ASN A 29 -83.38 -18.50 -13.88
C ASN A 29 -82.15 -18.42 -13.07
N LEU A 30 -81.39 -19.55 -13.04
CA LEU A 30 -80.13 -19.65 -12.32
C LEU A 30 -78.92 -19.41 -13.24
N THR A 31 -78.04 -18.53 -12.83
CA THR A 31 -76.72 -18.36 -13.45
C THR A 31 -75.66 -18.81 -12.47
N VAL A 32 -75.01 -19.92 -12.76
CA VAL A 32 -73.85 -20.41 -11.98
C VAL A 32 -72.62 -19.86 -12.61
N ARG A 33 -71.82 -19.07 -11.85
CA ARG A 33 -70.52 -18.57 -12.27
C ARG A 33 -69.46 -19.52 -11.71
N PRO A 34 -68.46 -19.93 -12.53
CA PRO A 34 -67.33 -20.67 -12.03
C PRO A 34 -66.58 -19.86 -10.97
N GLU A 35 -65.87 -20.56 -10.07
CA GLU A 35 -65.02 -19.90 -9.06
C GLU A 35 -63.92 -19.12 -9.72
N PRO A 36 -63.50 -17.96 -9.17
CA PRO A 36 -62.37 -17.19 -9.68
C PRO A 36 -61.06 -17.99 -9.62
N ILE A 37 -60.22 -17.84 -10.66
CA ILE A 37 -58.91 -18.46 -10.73
C ILE A 37 -57.87 -17.43 -10.24
N TYR A 38 -57.13 -17.77 -9.20
CA TYR A 38 -56.08 -16.92 -8.65
C TYR A 38 -54.72 -17.42 -9.09
N THR A 39 -53.94 -16.54 -9.66
CA THR A 39 -52.53 -16.80 -10.03
C THR A 39 -51.64 -15.67 -9.54
N SER A 40 -50.38 -16.00 -9.22
CA SER A 40 -49.41 -14.98 -8.86
C SER A 40 -48.04 -15.31 -9.46
N PHE A 41 -47.31 -14.28 -9.80
CA PHE A 41 -45.93 -14.41 -10.27
C PHE A 41 -45.10 -13.27 -9.70
N ASN A 42 -43.74 -13.50 -9.62
CA ASN A 42 -42.78 -12.51 -9.20
C ASN A 42 -42.01 -12.05 -10.41
N ASP A 43 -41.67 -10.78 -10.46
CA ASP A 43 -40.75 -10.22 -11.46
C ASP A 43 -39.96 -9.05 -10.85
N SER A 44 -38.97 -8.55 -11.57
CA SER A 44 -38.12 -7.47 -11.11
C SER A 44 -37.74 -6.52 -12.23
N VAL A 45 -37.58 -5.25 -11.89
CA VAL A 45 -37.18 -4.18 -12.78
C VAL A 45 -36.05 -3.36 -12.18
N GLU A 46 -35.15 -2.81 -13.01
CA GLU A 46 -34.11 -1.90 -12.52
C GLU A 46 -34.74 -0.61 -11.97
N VAL A 47 -34.16 -0.07 -10.91
CA VAL A 47 -34.56 1.23 -10.34
C VAL A 47 -34.46 2.31 -11.40
N GLU A 48 -35.45 3.18 -11.49
CA GLU A 48 -35.60 4.24 -12.49
C GLU A 48 -36.11 3.74 -13.87
N ASP A 49 -36.20 2.42 -14.12
CA ASP A 49 -36.87 1.86 -15.28
C ASP A 49 -38.35 1.61 -15.03
N THR A 50 -39.07 1.28 -16.08
CA THR A 50 -40.50 0.99 -16.06
C THR A 50 -40.76 -0.47 -16.40
N TYR A 51 -41.67 -1.09 -15.65
CA TYR A 51 -42.16 -2.43 -15.92
C TYR A 51 -43.54 -2.36 -16.59
N ARG A 52 -43.68 -2.95 -17.76
CA ARG A 52 -44.95 -2.96 -18.51
C ARG A 52 -45.63 -4.32 -18.39
N TRP A 53 -46.86 -4.32 -17.89
CA TRP A 53 -47.69 -5.52 -17.76
C TRP A 53 -49.12 -5.21 -18.17
N ASN A 54 -49.60 -5.89 -19.20
CA ASN A 54 -50.95 -5.74 -19.75
C ASN A 54 -51.37 -4.27 -19.94
N ASP A 55 -50.59 -3.54 -20.74
CA ASP A 55 -50.79 -2.13 -21.08
C ASP A 55 -50.73 -1.12 -19.91
N GLN A 56 -50.43 -1.59 -18.71
CA GLN A 56 -50.14 -0.71 -17.59
C GLN A 56 -48.63 -0.65 -17.33
N VAL A 57 -48.19 0.53 -16.86
CA VAL A 57 -46.80 0.80 -16.55
C VAL A 57 -46.62 0.96 -15.06
N TYR A 58 -45.66 0.27 -14.49
CA TYR A 58 -45.33 0.26 -13.06
C TYR A 58 -43.93 0.79 -12.89
N THR A 59 -43.72 1.71 -11.93
CA THR A 59 -42.44 2.38 -11.64
C THR A 59 -41.91 2.06 -10.26
N GLU A 60 -42.67 1.42 -9.41
CA GLU A 60 -42.35 1.15 -8.03
C GLU A 60 -42.51 -0.34 -7.70
N ALA A 61 -41.74 -0.82 -6.74
CA ALA A 61 -41.94 -2.15 -6.18
C ALA A 61 -43.30 -2.23 -5.49
N GLY A 62 -44.01 -3.34 -5.69
CA GLY A 62 -45.33 -3.47 -5.10
C GLY A 62 -46.03 -4.77 -5.50
N THR A 63 -47.24 -4.93 -4.98
CA THR A 63 -48.14 -6.02 -5.37
C THR A 63 -49.28 -5.43 -6.17
N TYR A 64 -49.37 -5.82 -7.44
CA TYR A 64 -50.34 -5.32 -8.40
C TYR A 64 -51.24 -6.45 -8.85
N THR A 65 -52.56 -6.19 -8.88
CA THR A 65 -53.54 -7.19 -9.24
C THR A 65 -54.38 -6.71 -10.42
N GLN A 66 -54.55 -7.58 -11.43
CA GLN A 66 -55.41 -7.35 -12.56
C GLN A 66 -56.40 -8.49 -12.71
N GLN A 67 -57.62 -8.15 -13.16
CA GLN A 67 -58.69 -9.10 -13.37
C GLN A 67 -58.92 -9.31 -14.86
N PHE A 68 -59.02 -10.55 -15.27
CA PHE A 68 -59.26 -10.96 -16.64
C PHE A 68 -60.44 -11.94 -16.68
N LEU A 69 -61.09 -12.06 -17.83
CA LEU A 69 -62.05 -13.09 -18.08
C LEU A 69 -61.36 -14.37 -18.59
N ALA A 70 -61.46 -15.46 -17.84
CA ALA A 70 -60.93 -16.75 -18.25
C ALA A 70 -61.79 -17.39 -19.37
N LYS A 71 -61.20 -18.33 -20.13
CA LYS A 71 -61.87 -19.03 -21.22
C LYS A 71 -63.14 -19.78 -20.80
N ASN A 72 -63.24 -20.17 -19.57
CA ASN A 72 -64.41 -20.85 -18.98
C ASN A 72 -65.51 -19.88 -18.46
N GLY A 73 -65.33 -18.58 -18.68
CA GLY A 73 -66.24 -17.55 -18.20
C GLY A 73 -66.07 -17.15 -16.73
N ALA A 74 -65.11 -17.70 -16.04
CA ALA A 74 -64.77 -17.29 -14.66
C ALA A 74 -63.88 -16.03 -14.66
N ASP A 75 -63.87 -15.33 -13.54
CA ASP A 75 -62.88 -14.28 -13.30
C ASP A 75 -61.48 -14.92 -13.11
N SER A 76 -60.48 -14.36 -13.79
CA SER A 76 -59.04 -14.71 -13.57
C SER A 76 -58.37 -13.53 -12.88
N ILE A 77 -57.94 -13.72 -11.63
CA ILE A 77 -57.27 -12.68 -10.84
C ILE A 77 -55.78 -13.00 -10.85
N VAL A 78 -54.99 -12.16 -11.52
CA VAL A 78 -53.56 -12.33 -11.62
C VAL A 78 -52.85 -11.29 -10.79
N THR A 79 -51.93 -11.72 -9.93
CA THR A 79 -51.17 -10.87 -9.02
C THR A 79 -49.70 -10.86 -9.42
N LEU A 80 -49.17 -9.70 -9.75
CA LEU A 80 -47.74 -9.44 -9.96
C LEU A 80 -47.18 -8.94 -8.63
N LYS A 81 -46.12 -9.60 -8.16
CA LYS A 81 -45.25 -9.08 -7.10
C LYS A 81 -43.99 -8.54 -7.75
N LEU A 82 -43.95 -7.21 -7.97
CA LEU A 82 -42.86 -6.51 -8.59
C LEU A 82 -41.84 -6.10 -7.53
N SER A 83 -40.57 -6.47 -7.72
CA SER A 83 -39.44 -5.98 -6.96
C SER A 83 -38.54 -5.09 -7.83
N THR A 84 -37.82 -4.17 -7.22
CA THR A 84 -36.85 -3.36 -7.91
C THR A 84 -35.44 -3.80 -7.51
N TYR A 85 -34.51 -3.75 -8.46
CA TYR A 85 -33.08 -3.98 -8.21
C TYR A 85 -32.28 -2.81 -8.81
N ARG A 86 -31.07 -2.61 -8.32
CA ARG A 86 -30.17 -1.59 -8.83
C ARG A 86 -28.89 -2.24 -9.33
N LEU A 87 -28.58 -2.01 -10.60
CA LEU A 87 -27.30 -2.42 -11.14
C LEU A 87 -26.20 -1.56 -10.55
N PRO A 88 -25.10 -2.20 -10.09
CA PRO A 88 -23.94 -1.46 -9.61
C PRO A 88 -23.35 -0.56 -10.70
N LYS A 89 -23.40 0.75 -10.50
CA LYS A 89 -22.84 1.74 -11.45
C LYS A 89 -21.35 1.91 -11.19
N PRO A 90 -20.49 1.72 -12.19
CA PRO A 90 -19.05 1.98 -12.04
C PRO A 90 -18.80 3.47 -11.88
N TYR A 91 -17.84 3.83 -11.02
CA TYR A 91 -17.33 5.18 -10.87
C TYR A 91 -15.83 5.17 -10.64
N GLN A 92 -15.19 6.30 -10.86
CA GLN A 92 -13.76 6.47 -10.70
C GLN A 92 -13.48 7.56 -9.67
N VAL A 93 -12.45 7.34 -8.87
CA VAL A 93 -11.96 8.35 -7.92
C VAL A 93 -10.51 8.65 -8.24
N ASN A 94 -10.23 9.91 -8.49
CA ASN A 94 -8.88 10.43 -8.59
C ASN A 94 -8.53 11.09 -7.26
N ARG A 95 -7.41 10.72 -6.69
CA ARG A 95 -6.95 11.21 -5.39
C ARG A 95 -5.60 11.89 -5.51
N PHE A 96 -5.48 13.07 -4.93
CA PHE A 96 -4.20 13.69 -4.63
C PHE A 96 -3.92 13.59 -3.13
N THR A 97 -2.69 13.25 -2.79
CA THR A 97 -2.24 13.10 -1.41
C THR A 97 -1.00 13.95 -1.17
N ILE A 98 -1.02 14.72 -0.10
CA ILE A 98 0.15 15.36 0.49
C ILE A 98 0.38 14.67 1.83
N GLY A 99 1.57 14.11 2.04
CA GLY A 99 1.88 13.36 3.24
C GLY A 99 3.28 13.62 3.78
N VAL A 100 3.47 13.32 5.03
CA VAL A 100 4.78 13.25 5.68
C VAL A 100 4.88 11.87 6.30
N ARG A 101 5.99 11.20 6.05
CA ARG A 101 6.35 9.94 6.72
C ARG A 101 7.73 10.05 7.33
N GLY A 102 7.94 9.32 8.41
CA GLY A 102 9.24 9.25 9.05
C GLY A 102 9.30 8.14 10.07
N GLY A 103 10.50 7.70 10.31
CA GLY A 103 10.71 6.59 11.22
C GLY A 103 12.16 6.15 11.31
N PHE A 104 12.31 4.90 11.64
CA PHE A 104 13.59 4.20 11.67
C PHE A 104 14.06 3.90 10.24
N ALA A 105 15.34 4.12 9.98
CA ALA A 105 15.97 3.79 8.72
C ALA A 105 17.31 3.09 8.94
N SER A 106 17.66 2.17 8.05
CA SER A 106 18.93 1.44 8.07
C SER A 106 19.37 1.09 6.66
N SER A 107 20.64 1.28 6.39
CA SER A 107 21.33 0.66 5.25
C SER A 107 21.96 -0.65 5.69
N MET A 108 21.27 -1.77 5.43
CA MET A 108 21.77 -3.11 5.77
C MET A 108 23.00 -3.44 4.93
N ALA A 109 24.15 -3.49 5.56
CA ALA A 109 25.43 -3.76 4.89
C ALA A 109 25.97 -5.16 5.24
N LYS A 110 26.76 -5.75 4.35
CA LYS A 110 27.52 -6.97 4.67
C LYS A 110 29.00 -6.64 4.77
N PRO A 111 29.72 -7.16 5.79
CA PRO A 111 29.25 -8.03 6.88
C PRO A 111 28.26 -7.33 7.83
N ALA A 112 27.43 -8.13 8.45
CA ALA A 112 26.19 -7.76 9.09
C ALA A 112 26.34 -6.76 10.24
N THR A 113 26.30 -5.47 9.93
CA THR A 113 25.97 -4.42 10.89
C THR A 113 24.66 -3.78 10.46
N LEU A 114 23.76 -3.56 11.39
CA LEU A 114 22.56 -2.74 11.19
C LEU A 114 22.89 -1.31 11.66
N PRO A 115 23.36 -0.43 10.75
CA PRO A 115 23.50 0.96 11.12
C PRO A 115 22.14 1.54 11.41
N LEU A 116 21.99 2.13 12.60
CA LEU A 116 20.75 2.73 13.06
C LEU A 116 20.67 4.18 12.61
N GLY A 117 19.51 4.58 12.13
CA GLY A 117 19.26 5.93 11.71
C GLY A 117 17.76 6.24 11.64
N PHE A 118 17.45 7.34 11.02
CA PHE A 118 16.08 7.76 10.78
C PHE A 118 15.92 8.29 9.36
N ASP A 119 14.68 8.30 8.89
CA ASP A 119 14.27 8.98 7.66
C ASP A 119 13.10 9.93 7.91
N VAL A 120 12.99 10.94 7.05
CA VAL A 120 11.83 11.82 6.95
C VAL A 120 11.59 12.14 5.48
N MET A 121 10.37 11.90 5.01
CA MET A 121 9.97 12.10 3.62
C MET A 121 8.73 12.97 3.51
N LEU A 122 8.70 13.83 2.51
CA LEU A 122 7.51 14.54 2.04
C LEU A 122 6.97 13.80 0.81
N ASP A 123 5.73 13.38 0.86
CA ASP A 123 5.06 12.62 -0.19
C ASP A 123 4.07 13.51 -0.95
N LEU A 124 4.19 13.54 -2.29
CA LEU A 124 3.21 14.10 -3.21
C LEU A 124 2.73 12.96 -4.11
N GLN A 125 1.54 12.43 -3.85
CA GLN A 125 1.07 11.20 -4.48
C GLN A 125 -0.23 11.43 -5.23
N TYR A 126 -0.43 10.61 -6.25
CA TYR A 126 -1.66 10.50 -7.01
C TYR A 126 -2.10 9.04 -7.03
N ALA A 127 -3.39 8.82 -6.82
CA ALA A 127 -3.98 7.49 -6.95
C ALA A 127 -5.24 7.55 -7.81
N HIS A 128 -5.43 6.49 -8.58
CA HIS A 128 -6.62 6.27 -9.39
C HIS A 128 -7.32 5.00 -8.92
N TYR A 129 -8.58 5.11 -8.51
CA TYR A 129 -9.39 4.01 -7.99
C TYR A 129 -10.55 3.70 -8.91
N TRP A 130 -10.80 2.40 -9.11
CA TRP A 130 -11.98 1.85 -9.77
C TRP A 130 -12.88 1.22 -8.71
N ALA A 131 -14.15 1.57 -8.75
CA ALA A 131 -15.15 1.02 -7.83
C ALA A 131 -16.54 1.00 -8.49
N LYS A 132 -17.44 0.27 -7.89
CA LYS A 132 -18.88 0.37 -8.15
C LYS A 132 -19.55 0.97 -6.92
N ASP A 133 -20.69 1.59 -7.09
CA ASP A 133 -21.41 2.26 -6.00
C ASP A 133 -21.85 1.32 -4.86
N THR A 134 -21.87 0.00 -5.13
CA THR A 134 -22.16 -1.05 -4.15
C THR A 134 -20.92 -1.62 -3.48
N ASP A 135 -19.71 -1.28 -3.95
CA ASP A 135 -18.47 -1.88 -3.48
C ASP A 135 -18.10 -1.36 -2.08
N LYS A 136 -17.75 -2.28 -1.21
CA LYS A 136 -17.20 -1.96 0.11
C LYS A 136 -15.71 -1.62 0.08
N ILE A 137 -15.06 -1.89 -1.04
CA ILE A 137 -13.62 -1.74 -1.24
C ILE A 137 -13.39 -1.07 -2.59
N ARG A 138 -12.51 -0.07 -2.60
CA ARG A 138 -11.97 0.56 -3.81
C ARG A 138 -10.59 0.01 -4.06
N LEU A 139 -10.32 -0.41 -5.29
CA LEU A 139 -9.01 -0.85 -5.75
C LEU A 139 -8.44 0.19 -6.69
N GLY A 140 -7.13 0.43 -6.62
CA GLY A 140 -6.49 1.44 -7.44
C GLY A 140 -5.00 1.26 -7.59
N LEU A 141 -4.41 2.18 -8.32
CA LEU A 141 -2.96 2.34 -8.49
C LEU A 141 -2.55 3.69 -7.91
N LEU A 142 -1.46 3.69 -7.16
CA LEU A 142 -0.86 4.86 -6.53
C LEU A 142 0.54 5.06 -7.09
N THR A 143 0.84 6.30 -7.46
CA THR A 143 2.18 6.75 -7.86
C THR A 143 2.43 8.17 -7.34
N GLY A 144 3.61 8.71 -7.55
CA GLY A 144 3.92 10.07 -7.13
C GLY A 144 5.40 10.36 -7.08
N LEU A 145 5.73 11.39 -6.34
CA LEU A 145 7.10 11.81 -6.05
C LEU A 145 7.22 12.07 -4.56
N SER A 146 8.24 11.50 -3.94
CA SER A 146 8.62 11.82 -2.57
C SER A 146 10.05 12.36 -2.55
N ILE A 147 10.28 13.34 -1.67
CA ILE A 147 11.61 13.89 -1.41
C ILE A 147 11.88 13.83 0.08
N GLY A 148 13.08 13.46 0.46
CA GLY A 148 13.40 13.38 1.86
C GLY A 148 14.84 13.12 2.17
N TYR A 149 15.06 12.96 3.45
CA TYR A 149 16.36 12.81 4.06
C TYR A 149 16.39 11.54 4.89
N MET A 150 17.47 10.80 4.76
CA MET A 150 17.79 9.62 5.57
C MET A 150 19.18 9.80 6.17
N ASN A 151 19.36 9.37 7.41
CA ASN A 151 20.70 9.16 7.95
C ASN A 151 20.83 7.75 8.53
N ASN A 152 22.08 7.30 8.66
CA ASN A 152 22.40 6.13 9.44
C ASN A 152 23.81 6.28 10.05
N VAL A 153 23.99 5.63 11.19
CA VAL A 153 25.25 5.67 11.94
C VAL A 153 25.81 4.27 12.06
N ARG A 154 27.04 4.11 11.59
CA ARG A 154 27.80 2.87 11.74
C ARG A 154 28.91 3.08 12.78
N ASN A 155 29.10 2.09 13.65
CA ASN A 155 30.19 2.05 14.61
C ASN A 155 30.94 0.74 14.42
N GLN A 156 32.26 0.82 14.36
CA GLN A 156 33.09 -0.35 14.18
C GLN A 156 34.45 -0.13 14.90
N ALA A 157 34.89 -1.08 15.71
CA ALA A 157 36.23 -1.15 16.19
C ALA A 157 37.14 -1.56 15.04
N TRP A 158 38.41 -1.17 15.08
CA TRP A 158 39.32 -1.42 14.03
C TRP A 158 40.64 -2.00 14.56
N ASP A 159 41.11 -3.06 13.89
CA ASP A 159 42.35 -3.75 14.19
C ASP A 159 42.82 -4.45 12.91
N ASP A 160 43.71 -3.76 12.17
CA ASP A 160 44.21 -4.22 10.88
C ASP A 160 45.71 -4.11 10.80
N LYS A 161 46.33 -4.98 9.99
CA LYS A 161 47.74 -5.01 9.68
C LYS A 161 47.99 -4.90 8.20
N TYR A 162 48.95 -4.07 7.82
CA TYR A 162 49.39 -3.84 6.44
C TYR A 162 50.87 -3.93 6.35
N THR A 163 51.38 -4.62 5.34
CA THR A 163 52.83 -4.65 5.03
C THR A 163 53.05 -3.76 3.81
N VAL A 164 53.96 -2.80 3.95
CA VAL A 164 54.37 -1.89 2.89
C VAL A 164 55.83 -2.10 2.61
N ALA A 165 56.16 -2.35 1.35
CA ALA A 165 57.56 -2.38 0.90
C ALA A 165 58.13 -0.96 0.83
N THR A 166 59.27 -0.72 1.43
CA THR A 166 60.03 0.53 1.41
C THR A 166 61.40 0.31 0.79
N ASP A 167 62.11 1.37 0.49
CA ASP A 167 63.49 1.28 -0.05
C ASP A 167 64.48 0.56 0.88
N ASN A 168 64.10 0.43 2.17
CA ASN A 168 64.96 -0.15 3.23
C ASN A 168 64.39 -1.47 3.80
N GLY A 169 63.46 -2.13 3.09
CA GLY A 169 62.85 -3.36 3.56
C GLY A 169 61.35 -3.27 3.72
N GLU A 170 60.71 -4.24 4.37
CA GLU A 170 59.30 -4.30 4.61
C GLU A 170 58.92 -3.77 6.00
N VAL A 171 57.89 -2.93 6.06
CA VAL A 171 57.36 -2.38 7.29
C VAL A 171 55.90 -2.84 7.48
N GLU A 172 55.65 -3.51 8.59
CA GLU A 172 54.24 -3.84 9.01
C GLU A 172 53.69 -2.67 9.83
N TYR A 173 52.57 -2.14 9.36
CA TYR A 173 51.74 -1.18 10.10
C TYR A 173 50.60 -1.91 10.79
N HIS A 174 50.54 -1.84 12.12
CA HIS A 174 49.43 -2.31 12.92
C HIS A 174 48.59 -1.11 13.35
N ILE A 175 47.34 -1.03 12.88
CA ILE A 175 46.46 0.10 13.08
C ILE A 175 45.29 -0.36 13.92
N THR A 176 45.08 0.32 15.05
CA THR A 176 43.99 0.02 15.97
C THR A 176 43.17 1.28 16.25
N ALA A 177 41.88 1.11 16.44
CA ALA A 177 41.00 2.13 16.99
C ALA A 177 39.85 1.50 17.80
N ASP A 178 39.53 2.09 18.95
CA ASP A 178 38.46 1.59 19.80
C ASP A 178 37.11 1.69 19.07
N ASN A 179 36.89 2.77 18.32
CA ASN A 179 35.70 2.96 17.53
C ASN A 179 35.95 3.94 16.37
N ILE A 180 35.49 3.55 15.20
CA ILE A 180 35.25 4.44 14.07
C ILE A 180 33.73 4.63 13.96
N LYS A 181 33.29 5.87 14.19
CA LYS A 181 31.89 6.27 14.01
C LYS A 181 31.73 6.95 12.66
N GLU A 182 31.05 6.31 11.72
CA GLU A 182 30.66 6.90 10.45
C GLU A 182 29.20 7.27 10.47
N THR A 183 28.87 8.52 10.13
CA THR A 183 27.51 9.01 9.93
C THR A 183 27.30 9.28 8.46
N ASN A 184 26.42 8.55 7.85
CA ASN A 184 26.00 8.70 6.46
C ASN A 184 24.73 9.53 6.40
N HIS A 185 24.69 10.47 5.48
CA HIS A 185 23.55 11.32 5.19
C HIS A 185 23.11 11.08 3.74
N GLN A 186 21.84 11.03 3.48
CA GLN A 186 21.29 10.80 2.15
C GLN A 186 20.10 11.70 1.91
N LEU A 187 20.22 12.60 0.93
CA LEU A 187 19.07 13.24 0.31
C LEU A 187 18.57 12.34 -0.83
N GLN A 188 17.28 12.03 -0.86
CA GLN A 188 16.76 11.08 -1.83
C GLN A 188 15.45 11.54 -2.45
N LEU A 189 15.26 11.13 -3.70
CA LEU A 189 14.00 11.18 -4.41
C LEU A 189 13.42 9.77 -4.50
N GLU A 190 12.09 9.66 -4.39
CA GLU A 190 11.42 8.37 -4.46
C GLU A 190 10.19 8.46 -5.35
N VAL A 191 10.02 7.44 -6.20
CA VAL A 191 8.82 7.25 -7.02
C VAL A 191 8.15 5.95 -6.61
N PRO A 192 7.01 5.98 -5.92
CA PRO A 192 6.22 4.80 -5.62
C PRO A 192 5.40 4.36 -6.84
N LEU A 193 5.22 3.04 -7.00
CA LEU A 193 4.26 2.44 -7.92
C LEU A 193 3.56 1.30 -7.18
N MET A 194 2.42 1.60 -6.56
CA MET A 194 1.78 0.71 -5.59
C MET A 194 0.34 0.37 -5.97
N PHE A 195 -0.05 -0.86 -5.69
CA PHE A 195 -1.47 -1.18 -5.58
C PHE A 195 -2.02 -0.56 -4.29
N SER A 196 -3.21 0.02 -4.41
CA SER A 196 -3.88 0.68 -3.30
C SER A 196 -5.28 0.10 -3.12
N LEU A 197 -5.62 -0.21 -1.88
CA LEU A 197 -6.91 -0.69 -1.47
C LEU A 197 -7.44 0.22 -0.35
N ILE A 198 -8.68 0.70 -0.48
CA ILE A 198 -9.35 1.48 0.56
C ILE A 198 -10.73 0.90 0.80
N THR A 199 -11.04 0.60 2.05
CA THR A 199 -12.39 0.18 2.44
C THR A 199 -13.32 1.39 2.62
N HIS A 200 -14.61 1.17 2.50
CA HIS A 200 -15.61 2.21 2.79
C HIS A 200 -15.52 2.74 4.23
N GLY A 201 -15.03 1.92 5.16
CA GLY A 201 -14.80 2.27 6.57
C GLY A 201 -13.55 3.14 6.80
N GLY A 202 -12.68 3.31 5.80
CA GLY A 202 -11.47 4.13 5.90
C GLY A 202 -10.17 3.34 6.13
N LEU A 203 -10.20 2.01 6.28
CA LEU A 203 -8.98 1.21 6.31
C LEU A 203 -8.32 1.24 4.92
N PHE A 204 -7.03 1.57 4.84
CA PHE A 204 -6.27 1.52 3.60
C PHE A 204 -5.08 0.58 3.69
N PHE A 205 -4.71 0.00 2.54
CA PHE A 205 -3.52 -0.81 2.37
C PHE A 205 -2.89 -0.52 1.02
N ASN A 206 -1.59 -0.19 1.01
CA ASN A 206 -0.82 0.04 -0.20
C ASN A 206 0.37 -0.92 -0.22
N VAL A 207 0.66 -1.51 -1.38
CA VAL A 207 1.79 -2.42 -1.57
C VAL A 207 2.35 -2.29 -2.98
N GLY A 208 3.67 -2.25 -3.10
CA GLY A 208 4.32 -2.22 -4.42
C GLY A 208 5.75 -1.72 -4.37
N PRO A 209 6.41 -1.70 -5.53
CA PRO A 209 7.78 -1.20 -5.63
C PRO A 209 7.86 0.31 -5.42
N ARG A 210 8.97 0.72 -4.80
CA ARG A 210 9.40 2.11 -4.70
C ARG A 210 10.78 2.23 -5.29
N PHE A 211 10.99 3.19 -6.16
CA PHE A 211 12.25 3.49 -6.82
C PHE A 211 12.90 4.67 -6.10
N ILE A 212 14.02 4.44 -5.45
CA ILE A 212 14.74 5.43 -4.65
C ILE A 212 15.99 5.85 -5.40
N LEU A 213 16.11 7.14 -5.71
CA LEU A 213 17.28 7.76 -6.32
C LEU A 213 17.99 8.61 -5.27
N PRO A 214 19.18 8.18 -4.79
CA PRO A 214 20.02 8.99 -3.93
C PRO A 214 20.56 10.18 -4.73
N ALA A 215 20.34 11.40 -4.25
CA ALA A 215 20.74 12.61 -4.93
C ALA A 215 22.04 13.23 -4.37
N TYR A 216 22.22 13.10 -3.05
CA TYR A 216 23.39 13.62 -2.34
C TYR A 216 23.65 12.78 -1.10
N THR A 217 24.87 12.24 -0.94
CA THR A 217 25.21 11.20 0.02
C THR A 217 26.52 11.46 0.76
N PRO A 218 26.65 12.57 1.48
CA PRO A 218 27.85 12.88 2.25
C PRO A 218 27.97 11.97 3.48
N TYR A 219 29.23 11.69 3.85
CA TYR A 219 29.53 11.01 5.11
C TYR A 219 30.53 11.79 5.96
N LYS A 220 30.49 11.54 7.26
CA LYS A 220 31.46 12.04 8.24
C LYS A 220 31.91 10.91 9.15
N GLN A 221 33.20 10.86 9.41
CA GLN A 221 33.80 9.90 10.33
C GLN A 221 34.45 10.57 11.52
N VAL A 222 34.43 9.89 12.64
CA VAL A 222 35.15 10.23 13.87
C VAL A 222 35.81 8.97 14.39
N ILE A 223 37.15 9.00 14.49
CA ILE A 223 37.96 7.92 15.04
C ILE A 223 38.24 8.21 16.51
N THR A 224 38.04 7.22 17.36
CA THR A 224 38.29 7.32 18.81
C THR A 224 39.43 6.40 19.21
N ASN A 225 40.40 6.94 19.92
CA ASN A 225 41.57 6.23 20.42
C ASN A 225 42.32 5.43 19.32
N GLY A 226 42.54 6.10 18.17
CA GLY A 226 43.31 5.50 17.09
C GLY A 226 44.79 5.45 17.46
N ASN A 227 45.46 4.35 17.09
CA ASN A 227 46.87 4.14 17.28
C ASN A 227 47.48 3.44 16.07
N ILE A 228 48.71 3.81 15.69
CA ILE A 228 49.48 3.13 14.66
C ILE A 228 50.84 2.75 15.24
N VAL A 229 51.16 1.48 15.05
CA VAL A 229 52.48 0.91 15.37
C VAL A 229 53.10 0.43 14.06
N ALA A 230 54.28 0.90 13.72
CA ALA A 230 55.02 0.38 12.59
C ALA A 230 56.18 -0.52 13.09
N THR A 231 56.32 -1.67 12.48
CA THR A 231 57.41 -2.62 12.79
C THR A 231 58.23 -2.86 11.54
N ASP A 232 59.48 -2.54 11.59
CA ASP A 232 60.41 -2.94 10.54
C ASP A 232 60.66 -4.46 10.63
N LEU A 233 60.30 -5.18 9.59
CA LEU A 233 60.32 -6.65 9.61
C LEU A 233 61.73 -7.23 9.49
N GLU A 234 62.73 -6.46 8.99
CA GLU A 234 64.06 -6.90 8.90
C GLU A 234 64.81 -6.72 10.23
N THR A 235 64.61 -5.59 10.88
CA THR A 235 65.36 -5.24 12.10
C THR A 235 64.62 -5.53 13.39
N GLY A 236 63.27 -5.73 13.29
CA GLY A 236 62.36 -5.88 14.43
C GLY A 236 62.17 -4.59 15.23
N VAL A 237 62.60 -3.46 14.73
CA VAL A 237 62.41 -2.16 15.39
C VAL A 237 60.96 -1.73 15.32
N VAL A 238 60.39 -1.40 16.49
CA VAL A 238 59.01 -0.93 16.62
C VAL A 238 59.03 0.57 16.82
N LEU A 239 58.30 1.26 15.96
CA LEU A 239 58.13 2.70 15.97
C LEU A 239 56.69 3.06 16.29
N GLN A 240 56.48 3.93 17.28
CA GLN A 240 55.16 4.40 17.67
C GLN A 240 55.11 5.92 17.57
N ASN A 241 53.97 6.45 17.09
CA ASN A 241 53.69 7.90 17.05
C ASN A 241 54.81 8.75 16.41
N ASN A 242 55.50 8.21 15.40
CA ASN A 242 56.60 8.91 14.72
C ASN A 242 56.20 9.37 13.32
N PRO A 243 55.81 10.65 13.12
CA PRO A 243 55.34 11.16 11.84
C PRO A 243 56.40 11.16 10.74
N VAL A 244 57.69 11.10 11.11
CA VAL A 244 58.81 11.09 10.14
C VAL A 244 58.84 9.84 9.28
N TYR A 245 58.32 8.73 9.79
CA TYR A 245 58.20 7.46 9.07
C TYR A 245 56.80 7.17 8.54
N GLY A 246 56.00 8.20 8.31
CA GLY A 246 54.62 8.03 7.83
C GLY A 246 53.62 7.55 8.89
N GLN A 247 54.08 7.48 10.14
CA GLN A 247 53.19 7.11 11.24
C GLN A 247 52.24 8.25 11.58
N LEU A 248 50.98 7.93 11.73
CA LEU A 248 50.01 8.91 12.26
C LEU A 248 50.28 9.13 13.73
N SER A 249 50.39 10.39 14.13
CA SER A 249 50.22 10.73 15.55
C SER A 249 48.76 10.45 15.98
N ALA A 250 48.55 10.17 17.28
CA ALA A 250 47.19 10.05 17.84
C ALA A 250 46.29 11.24 17.49
N GLU A 251 46.87 12.42 17.22
CA GLU A 251 46.14 13.61 16.77
C GLU A 251 45.77 13.58 15.30
N GLN A 252 46.58 12.98 14.43
CA GLN A 252 46.29 12.81 12.99
C GLN A 252 45.20 11.75 12.77
N ILE A 253 45.15 10.72 13.60
CA ILE A 253 44.09 9.70 13.54
C ILE A 253 42.73 10.26 13.98
N LYS A 254 42.70 11.36 14.75
CA LYS A 254 41.47 12.10 15.06
C LYS A 254 40.92 12.90 13.87
N GLN A 255 41.58 12.85 12.70
CA GLN A 255 41.07 13.57 11.54
C GLN A 255 39.69 13.00 11.12
N LYS A 256 38.78 13.92 10.91
CA LYS A 256 37.42 13.64 10.44
C LYS A 256 37.52 13.27 8.96
N GLY A 257 37.34 12.01 8.62
CA GLY A 257 37.07 11.62 7.24
C GLY A 257 35.76 12.26 6.79
N GLN A 258 35.72 12.79 5.59
CA GLN A 258 34.54 13.30 4.95
C GLN A 258 34.61 13.09 3.45
N GLY A 259 33.46 12.85 2.83
CA GLY A 259 33.36 12.65 1.40
C GLY A 259 31.94 12.38 0.98
N GLU A 260 31.77 11.90 -0.22
CA GLU A 260 30.50 11.44 -0.76
C GLU A 260 30.59 9.94 -1.09
N GLN A 261 29.48 9.25 -0.86
CA GLN A 261 29.33 7.86 -1.26
C GLN A 261 28.57 7.79 -2.58
N GLN A 262 28.88 6.81 -3.40
CA GLN A 262 28.14 6.55 -4.63
C GLN A 262 27.13 5.44 -4.39
N PHE A 263 25.84 5.81 -4.39
CA PHE A 263 24.75 4.86 -4.32
C PHE A 263 24.01 4.81 -5.65
N ASP A 264 23.61 3.61 -6.03
CA ASP A 264 22.81 3.36 -7.22
C ASP A 264 21.30 3.52 -6.94
N LEU A 265 20.55 3.58 -8.03
CA LEU A 265 19.09 3.46 -7.95
C LEU A 265 18.70 2.21 -7.16
N THR A 266 17.91 2.40 -6.14
CA THR A 266 17.45 1.33 -5.27
C THR A 266 15.98 1.03 -5.51
N VAL A 267 15.63 -0.25 -5.53
CA VAL A 267 14.24 -0.70 -5.59
C VAL A 267 13.91 -1.36 -4.27
N THR A 268 12.86 -0.87 -3.63
CA THR A 268 12.32 -1.46 -2.39
C THR A 268 10.92 -2.00 -2.63
N LEU A 269 10.51 -2.99 -1.85
CA LEU A 269 9.11 -3.37 -1.71
C LEU A 269 8.52 -2.61 -0.53
N GLY A 270 7.57 -1.75 -0.83
CA GLY A 270 6.90 -0.90 0.15
C GLY A 270 5.54 -1.43 0.56
N PHE A 271 5.23 -1.26 1.83
CA PHE A 271 3.93 -1.56 2.45
C PHE A 271 3.47 -0.35 3.25
N GLU A 272 2.19 -0.01 3.13
CA GLU A 272 1.53 0.97 3.98
C GLU A 272 0.21 0.41 4.47
N LEU A 273 -0.10 0.57 5.73
CA LEU A 273 -1.35 0.17 6.35
C LEU A 273 -1.79 1.26 7.32
N GLY A 274 -3.05 1.66 7.23
CA GLY A 274 -3.55 2.70 8.11
C GLY A 274 -5.05 2.94 8.00
N TYR A 275 -5.48 4.04 8.58
CA TYR A 275 -6.87 4.43 8.64
C TYR A 275 -7.05 5.89 8.21
N GLU A 276 -8.14 6.17 7.48
CA GLU A 276 -8.52 7.49 7.02
C GLU A 276 -9.73 8.02 7.77
N PHE A 277 -9.59 9.21 8.29
CA PHE A 277 -10.64 9.96 8.99
C PHE A 277 -11.27 10.96 8.04
N LYS A 278 -12.58 10.82 7.79
CA LYS A 278 -13.33 11.72 6.93
C LYS A 278 -13.54 13.08 7.58
N LEU A 279 -13.28 14.13 6.84
CA LEU A 279 -13.52 15.51 7.24
C LEU A 279 -14.88 16.00 6.73
N LYS A 280 -15.41 17.05 7.34
CA LYS A 280 -16.65 17.70 6.87
C LYS A 280 -16.56 18.28 5.45
N SER A 281 -15.34 18.55 4.97
CA SER A 281 -15.08 19.01 3.61
C SER A 281 -15.18 17.93 2.54
N GLY A 282 -15.33 16.65 2.92
CA GLY A 282 -15.26 15.50 2.03
C GLY A 282 -13.85 14.92 1.84
N ASN A 283 -12.81 15.66 2.22
CA ASN A 283 -11.41 15.20 2.23
C ASN A 283 -11.13 14.24 3.39
N THR A 284 -9.97 13.59 3.40
CA THR A 284 -9.60 12.69 4.50
C THR A 284 -8.22 13.01 5.07
N ILE A 285 -8.02 12.70 6.35
CA ILE A 285 -6.71 12.63 6.98
C ILE A 285 -6.38 11.16 7.18
N GLY A 286 -5.26 10.70 6.63
CA GLY A 286 -4.74 9.35 6.81
C GLY A 286 -3.68 9.30 7.90
N LEU A 287 -3.76 8.28 8.74
CA LEU A 287 -2.73 7.91 9.72
C LEU A 287 -2.42 6.43 9.54
N GLY A 288 -1.15 6.10 9.34
CA GLY A 288 -0.75 4.72 9.12
C GLY A 288 0.71 4.46 9.43
N GLY A 289 1.07 3.19 9.38
CA GLY A 289 2.45 2.71 9.40
C GLY A 289 2.94 2.43 7.99
N PHE A 290 4.24 2.52 7.78
CA PHE A 290 4.89 2.09 6.56
C PHE A 290 6.08 1.20 6.87
N PHE A 291 6.44 0.36 5.89
CA PHE A 291 7.62 -0.50 5.91
C PHE A 291 8.13 -0.66 4.49
N ASN A 292 9.44 -0.43 4.28
CA ASN A 292 10.09 -0.64 2.99
C ASN A 292 11.30 -1.57 3.17
N TYR A 293 11.41 -2.54 2.27
CA TYR A 293 12.50 -3.50 2.24
C TYR A 293 13.21 -3.49 0.89
N GLY A 294 14.52 -3.27 0.89
CA GLY A 294 15.35 -3.23 -0.32
C GLY A 294 15.40 -4.58 -1.02
N LEU A 295 15.01 -4.59 -2.28
CA LEU A 295 15.05 -5.77 -3.15
C LEU A 295 16.35 -5.87 -3.93
N TYR A 296 17.06 -4.76 -4.08
CA TYR A 296 18.23 -4.65 -4.91
C TYR A 296 19.40 -4.04 -4.14
N ASN A 297 20.64 -4.41 -4.52
CA ASN A 297 21.86 -3.82 -3.94
C ASN A 297 21.97 -2.35 -4.38
N MET A 298 21.94 -1.44 -3.42
CA MET A 298 22.06 0.00 -3.66
C MET A 298 23.51 0.50 -3.73
N TYR A 299 24.48 -0.39 -3.64
CA TYR A 299 25.89 -0.07 -3.58
C TYR A 299 26.68 -1.03 -4.48
N SER A 300 27.29 -0.49 -5.52
CA SER A 300 27.97 -1.30 -6.54
C SER A 300 29.50 -1.24 -6.49
N ASN A 301 30.06 -0.47 -5.56
CA ASN A 301 31.53 -0.38 -5.45
C ASN A 301 32.13 -1.67 -4.91
N GLN A 302 33.36 -1.97 -5.36
CA GLN A 302 34.15 -3.05 -4.78
C GLN A 302 34.75 -2.58 -3.44
N PRO A 303 34.72 -3.43 -2.41
CA PRO A 303 35.38 -3.10 -1.15
C PRO A 303 36.85 -2.78 -1.35
N LEU A 304 37.30 -1.70 -0.76
CA LEU A 304 38.71 -1.31 -0.81
C LEU A 304 39.64 -2.22 0.05
N GLY A 305 39.00 -2.95 0.99
CA GLY A 305 39.69 -3.85 1.91
C GLY A 305 40.26 -3.16 3.16
N SER A 306 40.38 -1.84 3.13
CA SER A 306 40.92 -1.05 4.24
C SER A 306 40.23 0.32 4.33
N ALA A 307 39.91 0.77 5.54
CA ALA A 307 39.45 2.14 5.79
C ALA A 307 40.58 3.16 5.92
N ILE A 308 41.81 2.71 5.97
CA ILE A 308 43.00 3.58 5.93
C ILE A 308 43.94 3.10 4.86
N ASP A 309 44.32 4.01 3.98
CA ASP A 309 45.39 3.84 3.03
C ASP A 309 46.65 4.56 3.56
N VAL A 310 47.68 3.79 3.84
CA VAL A 310 48.99 4.30 4.22
C VAL A 310 49.83 4.29 2.96
N SER A 311 49.85 5.40 2.25
CA SER A 311 50.80 5.57 1.14
C SER A 311 52.21 5.69 1.69
N ALA A 312 53.20 5.11 0.95
CA ALA A 312 54.58 5.23 1.30
C ALA A 312 54.96 6.69 1.58
N PRO A 313 55.75 6.99 2.64
CA PRO A 313 56.13 8.35 2.97
C PRO A 313 56.84 8.99 1.78
N SER A 314 56.38 10.18 1.40
CA SER A 314 57.11 10.97 0.41
C SER A 314 58.48 11.32 0.96
N ALA A 315 59.45 11.58 0.07
CA ALA A 315 60.83 11.96 0.45
C ALA A 315 60.92 13.14 1.44
N ASN A 316 59.83 13.85 1.70
CA ASN A 316 59.71 14.95 2.64
C ASN A 316 59.12 14.54 4.00
N GLY A 317 58.95 13.25 4.32
CA GLY A 317 58.50 12.77 5.62
C GLY A 317 57.01 12.95 5.94
N SER A 318 56.21 13.46 5.01
CA SER A 318 54.75 13.53 5.17
C SER A 318 54.13 12.25 4.62
N GLY A 319 53.87 11.29 5.49
CA GLY A 319 52.97 10.18 5.16
C GLY A 319 51.57 10.71 4.94
N ILE A 320 50.96 10.40 3.82
CA ILE A 320 49.55 10.73 3.56
C ILE A 320 48.76 9.53 4.04
N VAL A 321 47.97 9.75 5.08
CA VAL A 321 46.99 8.78 5.50
C VAL A 321 45.63 9.25 5.01
N ASN A 322 45.10 8.52 4.07
CA ASN A 322 43.70 8.71 3.61
C ASN A 322 42.79 7.85 4.47
N VAL A 323 41.82 8.49 5.08
CA VAL A 323 40.74 7.78 5.82
C VAL A 323 39.56 7.68 4.89
N GLU A 324 39.30 6.49 4.42
CA GLU A 324 38.17 6.18 3.57
C GLU A 324 36.90 5.89 4.39
N SER A 325 35.74 5.97 3.75
CA SER A 325 34.48 5.55 4.35
C SER A 325 34.54 4.08 4.77
N LEU A 326 34.07 3.76 5.98
CA LEU A 326 33.84 2.37 6.41
C LEU A 326 32.94 1.61 5.42
N THR A 327 31.98 2.32 4.82
CA THR A 327 31.12 1.76 3.79
C THR A 327 31.93 1.39 2.54
N ASN A 328 32.80 2.28 2.06
CA ASN A 328 33.62 2.01 0.90
C ASN A 328 34.68 0.93 1.18
N ALA A 329 35.24 0.91 2.39
CA ALA A 329 36.30 -0.01 2.76
C ALA A 329 35.80 -1.46 2.88
N TYR A 330 34.66 -1.68 3.51
CA TYR A 330 34.28 -3.03 3.96
C TYR A 330 32.92 -3.52 3.41
N THR A 331 32.17 -2.69 2.69
CA THR A 331 30.83 -3.08 2.24
C THR A 331 30.86 -3.57 0.80
N SER A 332 30.45 -4.82 0.58
CA SER A 332 30.26 -5.38 -0.75
C SER A 332 28.82 -5.29 -1.25
N LYS A 333 27.86 -5.26 -0.33
CA LYS A 333 26.43 -5.19 -0.62
C LYS A 333 25.72 -4.39 0.45
N MET A 334 24.79 -3.56 0.02
CA MET A 334 23.96 -2.75 0.91
C MET A 334 22.49 -2.80 0.47
N GLY A 335 21.60 -3.05 1.42
CA GLY A 335 20.16 -2.98 1.23
C GLY A 335 19.56 -1.80 1.97
N HIS A 336 18.37 -1.38 1.58
CA HIS A 336 17.60 -0.34 2.23
C HIS A 336 16.52 -0.95 3.14
N LEU A 337 16.35 -0.41 4.33
CA LEU A 337 15.28 -0.78 5.26
C LEU A 337 14.80 0.48 5.97
N ASP A 338 13.51 0.75 5.91
CA ASP A 338 12.90 1.79 6.72
C ASP A 338 11.49 1.41 7.16
N ALA A 339 11.08 1.92 8.31
CA ALA A 339 9.76 1.68 8.89
C ALA A 339 9.37 2.82 9.83
N GLY A 340 8.11 3.19 9.82
CA GLY A 340 7.67 4.29 10.66
C GLY A 340 6.20 4.63 10.50
N ILE A 341 5.88 5.90 10.69
CA ILE A 341 4.54 6.45 10.67
C ILE A 341 4.40 7.41 9.49
N LYS A 342 3.23 7.38 8.86
CA LYS A 342 2.79 8.29 7.79
C LYS A 342 1.54 9.02 8.22
N VAL A 343 1.56 10.34 8.02
CA VAL A 343 0.37 11.20 8.11
C VAL A 343 0.13 11.82 6.75
N SER A 344 -1.10 11.78 6.28
CA SER A 344 -1.46 12.29 4.94
C SER A 344 -2.75 13.08 4.95
N TYR A 345 -2.87 14.00 4.00
CA TYR A 345 -4.09 14.70 3.67
C TYR A 345 -4.47 14.36 2.23
N ASN A 346 -5.68 13.88 2.03
CA ASN A 346 -6.13 13.33 0.77
C ASN A 346 -7.32 14.13 0.21
N PHE A 347 -7.24 14.45 -1.07
CA PHE A 347 -8.26 15.15 -1.86
C PHE A 347 -8.86 14.18 -2.87
N ASP A 348 -10.15 13.84 -2.74
CA ASP A 348 -10.84 12.94 -3.65
C ASP A 348 -11.66 13.72 -4.69
N PHE A 349 -11.50 13.35 -5.96
CA PHE A 349 -12.28 13.85 -7.10
C PHE A 349 -13.02 12.67 -7.73
N ILE A 350 -14.35 12.64 -7.61
CA ILE A 350 -15.20 11.58 -8.14
C ILE A 350 -15.67 11.97 -9.54
N LYS A 351 -15.55 11.02 -10.49
CA LYS A 351 -16.09 11.11 -11.85
C LYS A 351 -17.15 10.04 -12.08
#